data_7fb0de0aa0820ef9dd7e47eae341f177
#
_entry.id   7fb0de0aa0820ef9dd7e47eae341f177
#
_cell.length_a   1.000
_cell.length_b   1.000
_cell.length_c   1.000
_cell.angle_alpha   90.00
_cell.angle_beta   90.00
_cell.angle_gamma   90.00
#
_symmetry.space_group_name_H-M   'P 1'
#
loop_
_entity.id
_entity.type
_entity.pdbx_description
1 polymer ?
#
loop_
_entity_poly.entity_id
_entity_poly.type
_entity_poly.pdbx_seq_one_letter_code
_entity_poly.pdbx_strand_id
1 'polypeptide(L)'
;MTKEEALKTYYGYDVFRGGQEAVIDALLSGRDALAIMPTGAGKSVCYQIPALLLSGITLVVSPLVSLMRDQVTQLVQMGIPAAFLNSSLTFRQYLLALDRARAGRYKIIYVAPERLETEGFQAFVREADISLVAVDEAHCISQWGQDFRPSYLNIPAFVESLPHRPPVGAFTATATPDVKADIHRLLDLQDPLELTTGFDRENLYFEVQQPADKRAALLELVNIQDILERVNV
;
A
#
# COMPACT_ATOMS: atom_id res chain seq x y z
N MET A 1 9.25 -7.78 19.73
CA MET A 1 9.02 -8.47 18.42
C MET A 1 9.90 -7.78 17.40
N THR A 2 10.75 -8.52 16.68
CA THR A 2 11.54 -8.00 15.56
C THR A 2 10.74 -7.97 14.27
N LYS A 3 11.26 -7.33 13.20
CA LYS A 3 10.60 -7.31 11.86
C LYS A 3 10.51 -8.71 11.26
N GLU A 4 11.53 -9.56 11.49
CA GLU A 4 11.58 -10.95 11.02
C GLU A 4 10.56 -11.81 11.78
N GLU A 5 10.45 -11.64 13.11
CA GLU A 5 9.43 -12.31 13.92
C GLU A 5 8.02 -11.92 13.49
N ALA A 6 7.80 -10.64 13.16
CA ALA A 6 6.52 -10.17 12.64
C ALA A 6 6.20 -10.76 11.26
N LEU A 7 7.18 -10.80 10.36
CA LEU A 7 7.04 -11.43 9.04
C LEU A 7 6.67 -12.91 9.18
N LYS A 8 7.38 -13.64 10.03
CA LYS A 8 7.11 -15.06 10.25
C LYS A 8 5.74 -15.31 10.88
N THR A 9 5.43 -14.55 11.93
CA THR A 9 4.21 -14.76 12.73
C THR A 9 2.94 -14.46 11.94
N TYR A 10 2.91 -13.34 11.22
CA TYR A 10 1.69 -12.87 10.56
C TYR A 10 1.59 -13.28 9.09
N TYR A 11 2.73 -13.41 8.39
CA TYR A 11 2.74 -13.68 6.94
C TYR A 11 3.27 -15.07 6.60
N GLY A 12 3.90 -15.79 7.55
CA GLY A 12 4.43 -17.13 7.35
C GLY A 12 5.72 -17.20 6.52
N TYR A 13 6.37 -16.05 6.25
CA TYR A 13 7.61 -16.00 5.48
C TYR A 13 8.83 -15.91 6.40
N ASP A 14 9.92 -16.56 6.02
CA ASP A 14 11.18 -16.55 6.76
C ASP A 14 12.11 -15.42 6.34
N VAL A 15 11.95 -14.88 5.13
CA VAL A 15 12.82 -13.84 4.57
C VAL A 15 11.99 -12.79 3.82
N PHE A 16 12.45 -11.55 3.86
CA PHE A 16 11.91 -10.46 3.07
C PHE A 16 12.26 -10.65 1.60
N ARG A 17 11.35 -10.27 0.71
CA ARG A 17 11.61 -10.22 -0.72
C ARG A 17 12.43 -8.99 -1.08
N GLY A 18 13.04 -8.99 -2.28
CA GLY A 18 13.96 -7.95 -2.71
C GLY A 18 13.51 -6.52 -2.43
N GLY A 19 14.29 -5.80 -1.64
CA GLY A 19 14.08 -4.41 -1.29
C GLY A 19 13.07 -4.12 -0.17
N GLN A 20 12.20 -5.08 0.22
CA GLN A 20 11.22 -4.85 1.30
C GLN A 20 11.90 -4.45 2.61
N GLU A 21 12.97 -5.14 2.97
CA GLU A 21 13.70 -4.89 4.22
C GLU A 21 14.25 -3.48 4.31
N ALA A 22 14.85 -2.97 3.23
CA ALA A 22 15.39 -1.61 3.20
C ALA A 22 14.29 -0.55 3.39
N VAL A 23 13.11 -0.75 2.77
CA VAL A 23 11.96 0.15 2.96
C VAL A 23 11.44 0.11 4.39
N ILE A 24 11.32 -1.09 4.97
CA ILE A 24 10.88 -1.28 6.36
C ILE A 24 11.84 -0.58 7.32
N ASP A 25 13.16 -0.76 7.15
CA ASP A 25 14.17 -0.15 8.00
C ASP A 25 14.18 1.38 7.88
N ALA A 26 13.99 1.93 6.68
CA ALA A 26 13.85 3.37 6.48
C ALA A 26 12.67 3.92 7.27
N LEU A 27 11.49 3.33 7.12
CA LEU A 27 10.28 3.77 7.84
C LEU A 27 10.40 3.61 9.35
N LEU A 28 10.99 2.52 9.84
CA LEU A 28 11.23 2.30 11.27
C LEU A 28 12.24 3.28 11.87
N SER A 29 13.20 3.77 11.08
CA SER A 29 14.15 4.80 11.49
C SER A 29 13.60 6.22 11.42
N GLY A 30 12.33 6.40 10.99
CA GLY A 30 11.71 7.72 10.83
C GLY A 30 12.03 8.41 9.50
N ARG A 31 12.63 7.71 8.55
CA ARG A 31 12.94 8.21 7.22
C ARG A 31 11.79 7.93 6.24
N ASP A 32 11.49 8.88 5.35
CA ASP A 32 10.52 8.67 4.28
C ASP A 32 11.00 7.59 3.29
N ALA A 33 10.05 7.01 2.55
CA ALA A 33 10.36 6.03 1.51
C ALA A 33 9.47 6.19 0.28
N LEU A 34 10.06 6.00 -0.90
CA LEU A 34 9.35 5.86 -2.18
C LEU A 34 9.67 4.49 -2.77
N ALA A 35 8.69 3.61 -2.77
CA ALA A 35 8.83 2.23 -3.25
C ALA A 35 8.00 1.99 -4.51
N ILE A 36 8.67 1.79 -5.64
CA ILE A 36 8.08 1.41 -6.92
C ILE A 36 8.31 -0.09 -7.07
N MET A 37 7.26 -0.88 -6.83
CA MET A 37 7.33 -2.34 -6.78
C MET A 37 6.15 -2.93 -7.55
N PRO A 38 6.34 -3.91 -8.44
CA PRO A 38 5.25 -4.48 -9.23
C PRO A 38 4.15 -5.10 -8.36
N THR A 39 2.97 -5.27 -8.94
CA THR A 39 1.86 -5.97 -8.29
C THR A 39 2.30 -7.39 -7.90
N GLY A 40 1.98 -7.82 -6.68
CA GLY A 40 2.42 -9.12 -6.14
C GLY A 40 3.83 -9.13 -5.51
N ALA A 41 4.61 -8.05 -5.59
CA ALA A 41 5.92 -7.95 -4.92
C ALA A 41 5.82 -7.72 -3.40
N GLY A 42 4.61 -7.58 -2.86
CA GLY A 42 4.39 -7.44 -1.43
C GLY A 42 4.58 -6.01 -0.89
N LYS A 43 4.17 -4.98 -1.65
CA LYS A 43 4.17 -3.57 -1.21
C LYS A 43 3.54 -3.37 0.16
N SER A 44 2.39 -4.04 0.41
CA SER A 44 1.66 -3.89 1.66
C SER A 44 2.48 -4.30 2.88
N VAL A 45 3.32 -5.32 2.77
CA VAL A 45 4.21 -5.78 3.84
C VAL A 45 5.17 -4.67 4.28
N CYS A 46 5.61 -3.82 3.33
CA CYS A 46 6.56 -2.73 3.60
C CYS A 46 6.03 -1.66 4.58
N TYR A 47 4.70 -1.47 4.69
CA TYR A 47 4.12 -0.56 5.67
C TYR A 47 3.37 -1.30 6.78
N GLN A 48 2.91 -2.52 6.55
CA GLN A 48 2.19 -3.31 7.56
C GLN A 48 3.14 -3.84 8.65
N ILE A 49 4.37 -4.25 8.30
CA ILE A 49 5.38 -4.65 9.30
C ILE A 49 5.78 -3.46 10.20
N PRO A 50 6.16 -2.27 9.69
CA PRO A 50 6.38 -1.11 10.54
C PRO A 50 5.19 -0.77 11.44
N ALA A 51 3.97 -0.87 10.92
CA ALA A 51 2.76 -0.62 11.71
C ALA A 51 2.64 -1.51 12.96
N LEU A 52 3.11 -2.76 12.88
CA LEU A 52 3.11 -3.68 14.01
C LEU A 52 4.17 -3.35 15.07
N LEU A 53 5.26 -2.72 14.66
CA LEU A 53 6.43 -2.44 15.50
C LEU A 53 6.40 -1.04 16.11
N LEU A 54 5.81 -0.07 15.43
CA LEU A 54 5.64 1.29 15.89
C LEU A 54 4.55 1.38 16.97
N SER A 55 4.66 2.38 17.88
CA SER A 55 3.75 2.52 19.03
C SER A 55 2.34 2.97 18.62
N GLY A 56 2.25 3.93 17.73
CA GLY A 56 1.02 4.59 17.33
C GLY A 56 0.20 3.86 16.26
N ILE A 57 -0.61 4.63 15.56
CA ILE A 57 -1.47 4.17 14.46
C ILE A 57 -0.76 4.45 13.13
N THR A 58 -0.77 3.47 12.24
CA THR A 58 -0.41 3.68 10.84
C THR A 58 -1.66 4.02 10.04
N LEU A 59 -1.66 5.19 9.39
CA LEU A 59 -2.69 5.57 8.42
C LEU A 59 -2.26 5.13 7.02
N VAL A 60 -3.14 4.42 6.31
CA VAL A 60 -2.93 4.02 4.92
C VAL A 60 -3.93 4.77 4.05
N VAL A 61 -3.46 5.76 3.31
CA VAL A 61 -4.28 6.48 2.33
C VAL A 61 -4.35 5.63 1.06
N SER A 62 -5.56 5.23 0.68
CA SER A 62 -5.79 4.35 -0.48
C SER A 62 -7.00 4.83 -1.29
N PRO A 63 -6.97 4.73 -2.64
CA PRO A 63 -8.01 5.29 -3.48
C PRO A 63 -9.20 4.34 -3.70
N LEU A 64 -9.05 3.05 -3.40
CA LEU A 64 -9.99 2.02 -3.78
C LEU A 64 -10.72 1.41 -2.57
N VAL A 65 -12.00 1.73 -2.44
CA VAL A 65 -12.87 1.27 -1.33
C VAL A 65 -12.93 -0.26 -1.21
N SER A 66 -13.01 -0.98 -2.34
CA SER A 66 -13.01 -2.45 -2.36
C SER A 66 -11.69 -3.01 -1.83
N LEU A 67 -10.56 -2.47 -2.29
CA LEU A 67 -9.24 -2.92 -1.86
C LEU A 67 -9.01 -2.68 -0.36
N MET A 68 -9.45 -1.53 0.18
CA MET A 68 -9.38 -1.28 1.63
C MET A 68 -10.10 -2.35 2.43
N ARG A 69 -11.29 -2.75 1.98
CA ARG A 69 -12.10 -3.77 2.67
C ARG A 69 -11.39 -5.12 2.66
N ASP A 70 -10.85 -5.51 1.53
CA ASP A 70 -10.13 -6.77 1.37
C ASP A 70 -8.87 -6.80 2.24
N GLN A 71 -8.07 -5.72 2.22
CA GLN A 71 -6.88 -5.57 3.06
C GLN A 71 -7.22 -5.65 4.56
N VAL A 72 -8.22 -4.91 5.01
CA VAL A 72 -8.65 -4.94 6.42
C VAL A 72 -9.17 -6.32 6.82
N THR A 73 -9.92 -6.99 5.94
CA THR A 73 -10.42 -8.35 6.20
C THR A 73 -9.27 -9.32 6.40
N GLN A 74 -8.26 -9.28 5.52
CA GLN A 74 -7.07 -10.12 5.63
C GLN A 74 -6.28 -9.83 6.92
N LEU A 75 -6.04 -8.55 7.25
CA LEU A 75 -5.35 -8.16 8.47
C LEU A 75 -6.06 -8.68 9.72
N VAL A 76 -7.37 -8.52 9.80
CA VAL A 76 -8.17 -9.01 10.93
C VAL A 76 -8.12 -10.54 11.04
N GLN A 77 -8.15 -11.26 9.91
CA GLN A 77 -8.00 -12.72 9.89
C GLN A 77 -6.62 -13.18 10.40
N MET A 78 -5.59 -12.38 10.14
CA MET A 78 -4.23 -12.60 10.67
C MET A 78 -4.08 -12.16 12.15
N GLY A 79 -5.15 -11.64 12.78
CA GLY A 79 -5.10 -11.14 14.16
C GLY A 79 -4.54 -9.73 14.31
N ILE A 80 -4.38 -8.99 13.22
CA ILE A 80 -3.90 -7.60 13.23
C ILE A 80 -5.10 -6.65 13.32
N PRO A 81 -5.20 -5.82 14.38
CA PRO A 81 -6.32 -4.90 14.56
C PRO A 81 -6.28 -3.80 13.48
N ALA A 82 -7.22 -3.83 12.56
CA ALA A 82 -7.32 -2.87 11.47
C ALA A 82 -8.76 -2.39 11.24
N ALA A 83 -8.91 -1.21 10.64
CA ALA A 83 -10.19 -0.65 10.23
C ALA A 83 -10.06 0.08 8.90
N PHE A 84 -11.20 0.43 8.28
CA PHE A 84 -11.24 1.34 7.15
C PHE A 84 -12.23 2.48 7.40
N LEU A 85 -11.93 3.66 6.86
CA LEU A 85 -12.73 4.88 6.93
C LEU A 85 -12.96 5.40 5.51
N ASN A 86 -14.07 5.03 4.90
CA ASN A 86 -14.41 5.43 3.54
C ASN A 86 -15.91 5.75 3.39
N SER A 87 -16.38 5.97 2.17
CA SER A 87 -17.76 6.36 1.88
C SER A 87 -18.79 5.24 2.05
N SER A 88 -18.37 3.98 2.18
CA SER A 88 -19.29 2.85 2.37
C SER A 88 -19.84 2.74 3.80
N LEU A 89 -19.22 3.44 4.76
CA LEU A 89 -19.67 3.47 6.15
C LEU A 89 -20.86 4.41 6.32
N THR A 90 -21.88 3.94 7.05
CA THR A 90 -22.90 4.85 7.58
C THR A 90 -22.27 5.81 8.60
N PHE A 91 -22.89 6.94 8.85
CA PHE A 91 -22.42 7.92 9.85
C PHE A 91 -22.18 7.30 11.22
N ARG A 92 -23.10 6.43 11.67
CA ARG A 92 -22.97 5.72 12.95
C ARG A 92 -21.76 4.77 12.98
N GLN A 93 -21.53 4.05 11.89
CA GLN A 93 -20.36 3.14 11.78
C GLN A 93 -19.06 3.93 11.78
N TYR A 94 -19.04 5.08 11.08
CA TYR A 94 -17.90 5.97 11.04
C TYR A 94 -17.55 6.51 12.43
N LEU A 95 -18.52 7.04 13.18
CA LEU A 95 -18.30 7.50 14.55
C LEU A 95 -17.79 6.39 15.47
N LEU A 96 -18.40 5.21 15.40
CA LEU A 96 -17.97 4.06 16.20
C LEU A 96 -16.52 3.63 15.85
N ALA A 97 -16.13 3.71 14.58
CA ALA A 97 -14.76 3.42 14.18
C ALA A 97 -13.77 4.44 14.74
N LEU A 98 -14.09 5.74 14.72
CA LEU A 98 -13.27 6.79 15.34
C LEU A 98 -13.15 6.61 16.86
N ASP A 99 -14.24 6.29 17.55
CA ASP A 99 -14.21 6.07 19.00
C ASP A 99 -13.33 4.86 19.36
N ARG A 100 -13.41 3.78 18.59
CA ARG A 100 -12.52 2.63 18.75
C ARG A 100 -11.06 2.98 18.45
N ALA A 101 -10.82 3.83 17.46
CA ALA A 101 -9.48 4.31 17.13
C ALA A 101 -8.88 5.13 18.29
N ARG A 102 -9.66 6.07 18.88
CA ARG A 102 -9.27 6.82 20.08
C ARG A 102 -8.97 5.89 21.28
N ALA A 103 -9.71 4.79 21.39
CA ALA A 103 -9.47 3.78 22.42
C ALA A 103 -8.25 2.86 22.12
N GLY A 104 -7.46 3.13 21.11
CA GLY A 104 -6.28 2.37 20.73
C GLY A 104 -6.56 0.96 20.21
N ARG A 105 -7.76 0.74 19.65
CA ARG A 105 -8.20 -0.59 19.20
C ARG A 105 -7.65 -0.97 17.83
N TYR A 106 -6.97 -0.08 17.11
CA TYR A 106 -6.45 -0.35 15.79
C TYR A 106 -4.97 -0.01 15.67
N LYS A 107 -4.24 -0.83 14.98
CA LYS A 107 -2.85 -0.60 14.56
C LYS A 107 -2.76 0.04 13.18
N ILE A 108 -3.68 -0.34 12.30
CA ILE A 108 -3.72 0.13 10.90
C ILE A 108 -5.12 0.65 10.59
N ILE A 109 -5.19 1.86 10.04
CA ILE A 109 -6.45 2.44 9.56
C ILE A 109 -6.28 2.82 8.09
N TYR A 110 -7.01 2.16 7.22
CA TYR A 110 -7.15 2.57 5.83
C TYR A 110 -8.14 3.72 5.71
N VAL A 111 -7.76 4.78 5.02
CA VAL A 111 -8.58 5.99 4.88
C VAL A 111 -8.66 6.41 3.42
N ALA A 112 -9.88 6.74 2.97
CA ALA A 112 -10.06 7.36 1.67
C ALA A 112 -9.56 8.81 1.70
N PRO A 113 -8.84 9.29 0.66
CA PRO A 113 -8.23 10.61 0.66
C PRO A 113 -9.23 11.74 0.91
N GLU A 114 -10.49 11.60 0.49
CA GLU A 114 -11.58 12.57 0.72
C GLU A 114 -11.97 12.70 2.20
N ARG A 115 -11.59 11.75 3.05
CA ARG A 115 -11.86 11.79 4.49
C ARG A 115 -10.85 12.63 5.26
N LEU A 116 -9.65 12.83 4.69
CA LEU A 116 -8.57 13.56 5.37
C LEU A 116 -8.97 14.98 5.78
N GLU A 117 -9.85 15.63 5.02
CA GLU A 117 -10.30 17.02 5.26
C GLU A 117 -11.57 17.10 6.11
N THR A 118 -12.21 15.96 6.45
CA THR A 118 -13.45 16.02 7.25
C THR A 118 -13.17 16.41 8.70
N GLU A 119 -14.01 17.31 9.27
CA GLU A 119 -13.82 17.80 10.64
C GLU A 119 -13.68 16.69 11.67
N GLY A 120 -14.50 15.63 11.55
CA GLY A 120 -14.44 14.50 12.49
C GLY A 120 -13.12 13.72 12.43
N PHE A 121 -12.55 13.58 11.24
CA PHE A 121 -11.25 12.92 11.06
C PHE A 121 -10.11 13.83 11.53
N GLN A 122 -10.16 15.10 11.20
CA GLN A 122 -9.20 16.10 11.67
C GLN A 122 -9.18 16.21 13.20
N ALA A 123 -10.35 16.20 13.84
CA ALA A 123 -10.43 16.19 15.30
C ALA A 123 -9.81 14.92 15.89
N PHE A 124 -10.03 13.75 15.26
CA PHE A 124 -9.44 12.49 15.69
C PHE A 124 -7.90 12.51 15.61
N VAL A 125 -7.32 12.92 14.48
CA VAL A 125 -5.86 12.84 14.27
C VAL A 125 -5.07 13.85 15.12
N ARG A 126 -5.70 14.92 15.57
CA ARG A 126 -5.05 15.86 16.52
C ARG A 126 -4.79 15.24 17.90
N GLU A 127 -5.56 14.23 18.27
CA GLU A 127 -5.48 13.54 19.56
C GLU A 127 -4.76 12.18 19.44
N ALA A 128 -4.69 11.62 18.21
CA ALA A 128 -4.14 10.31 17.96
C ALA A 128 -2.62 10.37 17.77
N ASP A 129 -1.91 9.36 18.27
CA ASP A 129 -0.51 9.12 17.95
C ASP A 129 -0.42 8.44 16.57
N ILE A 130 -0.15 9.24 15.52
CA ILE A 130 0.05 8.75 14.16
C ILE A 130 1.56 8.53 13.95
N SER A 131 1.97 7.27 13.87
CA SER A 131 3.37 6.89 13.80
C SER A 131 3.89 6.63 12.38
N LEU A 132 3.00 6.51 11.40
CA LEU A 132 3.33 6.30 9.97
C LEU A 132 2.16 6.72 9.09
N VAL A 133 2.45 7.39 7.98
CA VAL A 133 1.49 7.59 6.88
C VAL A 133 1.99 6.82 5.65
N ALA A 134 1.22 5.83 5.21
CA ALA A 134 1.47 5.10 3.97
C ALA A 134 0.51 5.62 2.88
N VAL A 135 1.05 5.99 1.74
CA VAL A 135 0.28 6.43 0.57
C VAL A 135 0.32 5.30 -0.46
N ASP A 136 -0.77 4.53 -0.52
CA ASP A 136 -0.93 3.46 -1.49
C ASP A 136 -1.38 4.04 -2.83
N GLU A 137 -0.99 3.39 -3.93
CA GLU A 137 -1.19 3.88 -5.30
C GLU A 137 -0.75 5.35 -5.47
N ALA A 138 0.43 5.67 -4.96
CA ALA A 138 0.96 7.04 -4.91
C ALA A 138 1.02 7.73 -6.29
N HIS A 139 1.01 6.97 -7.39
CA HIS A 139 0.92 7.53 -8.75
C HIS A 139 -0.36 8.35 -8.99
N CYS A 140 -1.40 8.15 -8.17
CA CYS A 140 -2.64 8.93 -8.24
C CYS A 140 -2.46 10.43 -7.94
N ILE A 141 -1.32 10.85 -7.38
CA ILE A 141 -1.03 12.28 -7.13
C ILE A 141 -0.60 13.02 -8.40
N SER A 142 -0.06 12.30 -9.39
CA SER A 142 0.48 12.89 -10.61
C SER A 142 -0.57 12.96 -11.71
N GLN A 143 -0.66 14.11 -12.38
CA GLN A 143 -1.51 14.28 -13.58
C GLN A 143 -1.03 13.42 -14.77
N TRP A 144 0.22 12.99 -14.74
CA TRP A 144 0.82 12.08 -15.72
C TRP A 144 0.63 10.60 -15.33
N GLY A 145 0.03 10.33 -14.16
CA GLY A 145 -0.31 8.98 -13.72
C GLY A 145 -1.56 8.44 -14.43
N GLN A 146 -1.73 7.13 -14.42
CA GLN A 146 -2.85 6.47 -15.11
C GLN A 146 -4.22 6.75 -14.46
N ASP A 147 -4.25 7.10 -13.17
CA ASP A 147 -5.48 7.33 -12.37
C ASP A 147 -5.30 8.56 -11.47
N PHE A 148 -5.17 9.75 -12.08
CA PHE A 148 -5.03 10.99 -11.32
C PHE A 148 -6.25 11.27 -10.44
N ARG A 149 -6.00 11.56 -9.16
CA ARG A 149 -7.03 11.89 -8.17
C ARG A 149 -6.72 13.20 -7.46
N PRO A 150 -7.49 14.26 -7.71
CA PRO A 150 -7.25 15.57 -7.09
C PRO A 150 -7.16 15.52 -5.56
N SER A 151 -7.90 14.62 -4.90
CA SER A 151 -7.88 14.45 -3.44
C SER A 151 -6.52 14.00 -2.87
N TYR A 152 -5.64 13.42 -3.70
CA TYR A 152 -4.26 13.09 -3.29
C TYR A 152 -3.40 14.33 -3.07
N LEU A 153 -3.70 15.45 -3.73
CA LEU A 153 -2.98 16.71 -3.54
C LEU A 153 -3.14 17.30 -2.14
N ASN A 154 -4.12 16.82 -1.36
CA ASN A 154 -4.37 17.26 0.01
C ASN A 154 -3.55 16.48 1.04
N ILE A 155 -2.90 15.37 0.64
CA ILE A 155 -2.14 14.52 1.56
C ILE A 155 -0.97 15.27 2.23
N PRO A 156 -0.15 16.07 1.53
CA PRO A 156 0.95 16.79 2.17
C PRO A 156 0.47 17.76 3.24
N ALA A 157 -0.54 18.59 2.94
CA ALA A 157 -1.13 19.51 3.90
C ALA A 157 -1.73 18.77 5.12
N PHE A 158 -2.31 17.59 4.89
CA PHE A 158 -2.78 16.73 5.97
C PHE A 158 -1.61 16.25 6.85
N VAL A 159 -0.52 15.73 6.27
CA VAL A 159 0.67 15.27 7.01
C VAL A 159 1.27 16.41 7.83
N GLU A 160 1.36 17.61 7.26
CA GLU A 160 1.90 18.79 7.92
C GLU A 160 1.00 19.27 9.08
N SER A 161 -0.31 19.01 9.01
CA SER A 161 -1.29 19.36 10.06
C SER A 161 -1.23 18.44 11.29
N LEU A 162 -0.51 17.32 11.23
CA LEU A 162 -0.37 16.40 12.37
C LEU A 162 0.52 17.02 13.47
N PRO A 163 0.26 16.72 14.76
CA PRO A 163 1.05 17.25 15.88
C PRO A 163 2.55 16.98 15.76
N HIS A 164 2.90 15.84 15.19
CA HIS A 164 4.25 15.43 14.84
C HIS A 164 4.23 14.83 13.44
N ARG A 165 5.12 15.28 12.56
CA ARG A 165 5.22 14.70 11.22
C ARG A 165 5.76 13.27 11.33
N PRO A 166 4.96 12.25 10.98
CA PRO A 166 5.45 10.88 10.91
C PRO A 166 6.24 10.67 9.62
N PRO A 167 7.03 9.58 9.51
CA PRO A 167 7.56 9.17 8.22
C PRO A 167 6.43 8.90 7.22
N VAL A 168 6.70 9.20 5.95
CA VAL A 168 5.77 8.98 4.83
C VAL A 168 6.32 7.90 3.91
N GLY A 169 5.56 6.83 3.73
CA GLY A 169 5.86 5.79 2.75
C GLY A 169 4.96 5.91 1.53
N ALA A 170 5.52 6.19 0.35
CA ALA A 170 4.81 6.25 -0.91
C ALA A 170 5.00 4.94 -1.70
N PHE A 171 3.91 4.30 -2.08
CA PHE A 171 3.91 2.97 -2.71
C PHE A 171 3.13 3.00 -4.03
N THR A 172 3.73 2.47 -5.09
CA THR A 172 3.04 2.30 -6.38
C THR A 172 3.59 1.09 -7.14
N ALA A 173 2.76 0.53 -8.03
CA ALA A 173 3.21 -0.55 -8.90
C ALA A 173 4.01 -0.03 -10.10
N THR A 174 3.67 1.14 -10.60
CA THR A 174 4.23 1.71 -11.84
C THR A 174 4.45 3.20 -11.67
N ALA A 175 5.60 3.68 -12.13
CA ALA A 175 5.87 5.11 -12.27
C ALA A 175 6.89 5.34 -13.38
N THR A 176 6.56 6.24 -14.30
CA THR A 176 7.56 6.80 -15.21
C THR A 176 8.50 7.74 -14.43
N PRO A 177 9.65 8.16 -14.99
CA PRO A 177 10.51 9.13 -14.33
C PRO A 177 9.78 10.42 -13.92
N ASP A 178 8.87 10.91 -14.76
CA ASP A 178 8.08 12.12 -14.48
C ASP A 178 7.10 11.89 -13.31
N VAL A 179 6.38 10.75 -13.30
CA VAL A 179 5.48 10.36 -12.21
C VAL A 179 6.26 10.20 -10.90
N LYS A 180 7.45 9.60 -10.94
CA LYS A 180 8.32 9.45 -9.77
C LYS A 180 8.73 10.81 -9.21
N ALA A 181 9.16 11.74 -10.08
CA ALA A 181 9.51 13.09 -9.68
C ALA A 181 8.31 13.86 -9.09
N ASP A 182 7.12 13.69 -9.68
CA ASP A 182 5.89 14.25 -9.15
C ASP A 182 5.53 13.69 -7.78
N ILE A 183 5.60 12.38 -7.57
CA ILE A 183 5.34 11.75 -6.26
C ILE A 183 6.27 12.35 -5.21
N HIS A 184 7.58 12.41 -5.49
CA HIS A 184 8.56 12.98 -4.57
C HIS A 184 8.23 14.42 -4.20
N ARG A 185 7.99 15.27 -5.20
CA ARG A 185 7.73 16.69 -5.04
C ARG A 185 6.36 16.99 -4.43
N LEU A 186 5.30 16.33 -4.95
CA LEU A 186 3.92 16.63 -4.58
C LEU A 186 3.52 16.02 -3.25
N LEU A 187 4.16 14.93 -2.78
CA LEU A 187 3.97 14.41 -1.43
C LEU A 187 4.90 15.06 -0.40
N ASP A 188 5.77 15.97 -0.83
CA ASP A 188 6.78 16.62 0.03
C ASP A 188 7.61 15.60 0.83
N LEU A 189 8.13 14.57 0.12
CA LEU A 189 8.95 13.53 0.75
C LEU A 189 10.31 14.10 1.16
N GLN A 190 10.69 13.87 2.42
CA GLN A 190 11.91 14.42 3.01
C GLN A 190 13.03 13.35 3.01
N ASP A 191 14.09 13.57 2.22
CA ASP A 191 15.23 12.64 2.06
C ASP A 191 14.79 11.16 1.99
N PRO A 192 13.88 10.79 1.08
CA PRO A 192 13.31 9.46 1.08
C PRO A 192 14.33 8.39 0.67
N LEU A 193 14.19 7.19 1.23
CA LEU A 193 14.73 6.01 0.57
C LEU A 193 13.96 5.77 -0.72
N GLU A 194 14.63 5.82 -1.87
CA GLU A 194 14.01 5.50 -3.16
C GLU A 194 14.37 4.08 -3.58
N LEU A 195 13.36 3.24 -3.74
CA LEU A 195 13.51 1.86 -4.21
C LEU A 195 12.67 1.66 -5.48
N THR A 196 13.30 1.14 -6.52
CA THR A 196 12.60 0.60 -7.69
C THR A 196 13.06 -0.83 -7.88
N THR A 197 12.13 -1.77 -7.75
CA THR A 197 12.43 -3.18 -8.04
C THR A 197 12.14 -3.50 -9.51
N GLY A 198 12.86 -4.49 -10.07
CA GLY A 198 12.65 -4.92 -11.44
C GLY A 198 11.21 -5.41 -11.68
N PHE A 199 10.73 -5.20 -12.91
CA PHE A 199 9.44 -5.69 -13.38
C PHE A 199 9.56 -7.08 -14.01
N ASP A 200 10.79 -7.56 -14.18
CA ASP A 200 11.03 -8.85 -14.76
C ASP A 200 10.56 -9.97 -13.82
N ARG A 201 9.81 -10.88 -14.37
CA ARG A 201 9.29 -12.06 -13.66
C ARG A 201 9.80 -13.30 -14.37
N GLU A 202 10.87 -13.88 -13.88
CA GLU A 202 11.52 -15.05 -14.47
C GLU A 202 10.57 -16.24 -14.70
N ASN A 203 9.47 -16.28 -13.94
CA ASN A 203 8.43 -17.32 -14.05
C ASN A 203 7.29 -16.96 -15.03
N LEU A 204 7.35 -15.80 -15.72
CA LEU A 204 6.36 -15.41 -16.73
C LEU A 204 7.03 -15.31 -18.09
N TYR A 205 6.53 -16.10 -19.03
CA TYR A 205 6.92 -16.06 -20.43
C TYR A 205 5.84 -15.34 -21.24
N PHE A 206 6.26 -14.38 -22.06
CA PHE A 206 5.40 -13.66 -22.99
C PHE A 206 5.86 -13.92 -24.42
N GLU A 207 4.95 -14.40 -25.26
CA GLU A 207 5.19 -14.62 -26.68
C GLU A 207 4.06 -13.99 -27.49
N VAL A 208 4.41 -13.36 -28.62
CA VAL A 208 3.45 -12.87 -29.61
C VAL A 208 3.50 -13.75 -30.82
N GLN A 209 2.43 -14.49 -31.08
CA GLN A 209 2.29 -15.35 -32.26
C GLN A 209 1.34 -14.71 -33.29
N GLN A 210 1.67 -14.85 -34.58
CA GLN A 210 0.82 -14.41 -35.68
C GLN A 210 0.41 -15.62 -36.56
N PRO A 211 -0.43 -16.52 -36.06
CA PRO A 211 -0.84 -17.71 -36.80
C PRO A 211 -1.80 -17.35 -37.94
N ALA A 212 -1.75 -18.12 -39.02
CA ALA A 212 -2.69 -18.00 -40.13
C ALA A 212 -4.14 -18.35 -39.70
N ASP A 213 -4.28 -19.33 -38.80
CA ASP A 213 -5.55 -19.69 -38.16
C ASP A 213 -5.44 -19.49 -36.64
N LYS A 214 -5.99 -18.37 -36.17
CA LYS A 214 -5.99 -18.01 -34.75
C LYS A 214 -6.80 -18.99 -33.89
N ARG A 215 -7.87 -19.61 -34.45
CA ARG A 215 -8.71 -20.53 -33.70
C ARG A 215 -8.00 -21.86 -33.47
N ALA A 216 -7.31 -22.38 -34.49
CA ALA A 216 -6.53 -23.60 -34.37
C ALA A 216 -5.38 -23.42 -33.36
N ALA A 217 -4.63 -22.32 -33.45
CA ALA A 217 -3.55 -22.00 -32.53
C ALA A 217 -4.04 -21.82 -31.08
N LEU A 218 -5.21 -21.19 -30.87
CA LEU A 218 -5.79 -21.06 -29.53
C LEU A 218 -6.19 -22.42 -28.94
N LEU A 219 -6.78 -23.30 -29.75
CA LEU A 219 -7.16 -24.65 -29.28
C LEU A 219 -5.94 -25.49 -28.94
N GLU A 220 -4.85 -25.33 -29.65
CA GLU A 220 -3.57 -25.97 -29.37
C GLU A 220 -2.95 -25.47 -28.05
N LEU A 221 -3.01 -24.15 -27.78
CA LEU A 221 -2.53 -23.54 -26.52
C LEU A 221 -3.40 -23.89 -25.30
N VAL A 222 -4.68 -24.14 -25.50
CA VAL A 222 -5.66 -24.46 -24.42
C VAL A 222 -5.71 -25.96 -24.14
N ASN A 223 -5.00 -26.78 -24.90
CA ASN A 223 -4.93 -28.22 -24.62
C ASN A 223 -4.24 -28.46 -23.27
N ILE A 224 -5.04 -28.86 -22.24
CA ILE A 224 -4.67 -28.93 -20.82
C ILE A 224 -3.42 -29.79 -20.57
N GLN A 225 -3.13 -30.76 -21.41
CA GLN A 225 -1.92 -31.60 -21.30
C GLN A 225 -0.64 -30.81 -21.53
N ASP A 226 -0.62 -29.90 -22.50
CA ASP A 226 0.55 -29.04 -22.79
C ASP A 226 0.80 -28.00 -21.67
N ILE A 227 -0.26 -27.54 -21.02
CA ILE A 227 -0.15 -26.59 -19.89
C ILE A 227 0.46 -27.27 -18.67
N LEU A 228 0.09 -28.51 -18.37
CA LEU A 228 0.60 -29.26 -17.23
C LEU A 228 2.07 -29.68 -17.40
N GLU A 229 2.53 -29.93 -18.62
CA GLU A 229 3.93 -30.24 -18.91
C GLU A 229 4.85 -29.01 -18.79
N ARG A 230 4.33 -27.81 -19.09
CA ARG A 230 5.09 -26.52 -18.98
C ARG A 230 5.16 -25.98 -17.55
N VAL A 231 4.27 -26.37 -16.66
CA VAL A 231 4.23 -25.93 -15.25
C VAL A 231 5.07 -26.82 -14.33
N ASN A 232 5.51 -28.00 -14.80
CA ASN A 232 6.32 -28.96 -14.03
C ASN A 232 7.82 -28.96 -14.38
N VAL A 233 8.34 -27.85 -14.96
CA VAL A 233 9.78 -27.66 -15.19
C VAL A 233 10.37 -26.67 -14.17
#